data_ac20e5aefbb67add9f4723ecf0e1d1bf
#
_entry.id   ac20e5aefbb67add9f4723ecf0e1d1bf
#
_cell.length_a   1.000
_cell.length_b   1.000
_cell.length_c   1.000
_cell.angle_alpha   90.00
_cell.angle_beta   90.00
_cell.angle_gamma   90.00
#
_symmetry.space_group_name_H-M   'P 1'
#
loop_
_entity.id
_entity.type
_entity.pdbx_description
1 polymer ?
#
loop_
_entity_poly.entity_id
_entity_poly.type
_entity_poly.pdbx_seq_one_letter_code
_entity_poly.pdbx_strand_id
1 'polypeptide(L)'
;MIKVVGVRFRTAGKIYYFDPKDLELPLGSHVIVETARGVEYGTVMVPPKGVTDDEVVQPLKPVLRASTPEDDKTEQKNREKERQAYKTCQEKIQKHKLNMKLVEAEYTFDNNKLLFYFTADGRIDFRELVKDLASVFRTRIELRQIGVRDETKILGGVGICGRELCCHTFLSEFAPVSIKMAKEQNLSLN
;
A
#
# COMPACT_ATOMS: atom_id res chain seq x y z
N MET A 1 12.58 -9.57 25.48
CA MET A 1 12.77 -8.54 24.43
C MET A 1 12.93 -9.24 23.10
N ILE A 2 12.11 -8.87 22.14
CA ILE A 2 12.14 -9.41 20.77
C ILE A 2 12.83 -8.38 19.89
N LYS A 3 13.75 -8.81 19.02
CA LYS A 3 14.40 -7.94 18.04
C LYS A 3 13.48 -7.78 16.83
N VAL A 4 13.18 -6.55 16.44
CA VAL A 4 12.29 -6.23 15.32
C VAL A 4 12.88 -5.18 14.40
N VAL A 5 12.49 -5.21 13.14
CA VAL A 5 12.75 -4.19 12.12
C VAL A 5 11.42 -3.65 11.60
N GLY A 6 11.30 -2.34 11.48
CA GLY A 6 10.10 -1.70 10.95
C GLY A 6 10.20 -1.46 9.45
N VAL A 7 9.31 -2.07 8.67
CA VAL A 7 9.29 -2.00 7.21
C VAL A 7 8.01 -1.30 6.72
N ARG A 8 8.14 -0.47 5.73
CA ARG A 8 7.04 0.24 5.07
C ARG A 8 7.03 -0.05 3.58
N PHE A 9 5.86 -0.31 3.02
CA PHE A 9 5.66 -0.68 1.61
C PHE A 9 5.20 0.50 0.73
N ARG A 10 4.61 1.54 1.31
CA ARG A 10 4.09 2.73 0.61
C ARG A 10 4.50 4.00 1.34
N THR A 11 4.58 5.12 0.64
CA THR A 11 5.07 6.42 1.15
C THR A 11 4.42 6.82 2.48
N ALA A 12 3.10 6.75 2.60
CA ALA A 12 2.37 7.03 3.85
C ALA A 12 1.75 5.75 4.44
N GLY A 13 2.33 4.59 4.15
CA GLY A 13 1.86 3.30 4.67
C GLY A 13 2.19 3.11 6.14
N LYS A 14 1.41 2.23 6.78
CA LYS A 14 1.73 1.75 8.13
C LYS A 14 3.08 1.05 8.14
N ILE A 15 3.82 1.20 9.23
CA ILE A 15 5.05 0.45 9.49
C ILE A 15 4.65 -0.90 10.07
N TYR A 16 5.15 -1.97 9.46
CA TYR A 16 4.96 -3.34 9.92
C TYR A 16 6.26 -3.86 10.51
N TYR A 17 6.17 -4.61 11.61
CA TYR A 17 7.33 -5.17 12.27
C TYR A 17 7.59 -6.60 11.80
N PHE A 18 8.86 -6.89 11.53
CA PHE A 18 9.36 -8.18 11.10
C PHE A 18 10.55 -8.61 11.95
N ASP A 19 10.83 -9.90 11.99
CA ASP A 19 12.05 -10.44 12.59
C ASP A 19 13.24 -10.18 11.64
N PRO A 20 14.22 -9.35 12.03
CA PRO A 20 15.39 -9.07 11.21
C PRO A 20 16.36 -10.26 11.11
N LYS A 21 16.20 -11.32 11.91
CA LYS A 21 17.21 -12.37 12.11
C LYS A 21 18.57 -11.75 12.43
N ASP A 22 19.61 -12.19 11.75
CA ASP A 22 20.98 -11.70 11.90
C ASP A 22 21.37 -10.65 10.86
N LEU A 23 20.39 -10.08 10.14
CA LEU A 23 20.65 -9.11 9.08
C LEU A 23 20.93 -7.73 9.66
N GLU A 24 21.94 -7.06 9.13
CA GLU A 24 22.18 -5.64 9.34
C GLU A 24 21.32 -4.83 8.34
N LEU A 25 20.30 -4.17 8.85
CA LEU A 25 19.30 -3.46 8.08
C LEU A 25 19.29 -1.97 8.49
N PRO A 26 20.13 -1.15 7.86
CA PRO A 26 20.17 0.28 8.17
C PRO A 26 18.89 0.98 7.70
N LEU A 27 18.62 2.14 8.31
CA LEU A 27 17.50 3.00 7.91
C LEU A 27 17.58 3.33 6.42
N GLY A 28 16.45 3.21 5.72
CA GLY A 28 16.35 3.49 4.28
C GLY A 28 16.80 2.36 3.38
N SER A 29 17.39 1.26 3.91
CA SER A 29 17.68 0.07 3.10
C SER A 29 16.39 -0.62 2.66
N HIS A 30 16.48 -1.40 1.60
CA HIS A 30 15.34 -2.16 1.08
C HIS A 30 15.45 -3.64 1.44
N VAL A 31 14.30 -4.26 1.67
CA VAL A 31 14.21 -5.66 2.09
C VAL A 31 13.10 -6.38 1.34
N ILE A 32 13.29 -7.68 1.20
CA ILE A 32 12.29 -8.61 0.69
C ILE A 32 11.69 -9.33 1.89
N VAL A 33 10.36 -9.25 2.00
CA VAL A 33 9.59 -9.87 3.09
C VAL A 33 8.42 -10.67 2.56
N GLU A 34 7.97 -11.64 3.33
CA GLU A 34 6.74 -12.37 3.04
C GLU A 34 5.58 -11.82 3.87
N THR A 35 4.51 -11.40 3.21
CA THR A 35 3.28 -10.91 3.84
C THR A 35 2.11 -11.85 3.56
N ALA A 36 0.91 -11.52 4.06
CA ALA A 36 -0.31 -12.22 3.70
C ALA A 36 -0.68 -12.05 2.21
N ARG A 37 -0.12 -11.04 1.53
CA ARG A 37 -0.36 -10.77 0.10
C ARG A 37 0.59 -11.55 -0.81
N GLY A 38 1.73 -11.97 -0.30
CA GLY A 38 2.82 -12.63 -1.01
C GLY A 38 4.16 -12.01 -0.65
N VAL A 39 5.13 -12.18 -1.54
CA VAL A 39 6.46 -11.56 -1.41
C VAL A 39 6.36 -10.09 -1.80
N GLU A 40 6.84 -9.22 -0.91
CA GLU A 40 6.79 -7.77 -1.09
C GLU A 40 8.17 -7.13 -0.90
N TYR A 41 8.41 -6.05 -1.65
CA TYR A 41 9.57 -5.19 -1.53
C TYR A 41 9.23 -4.01 -0.61
N GLY A 42 10.03 -3.81 0.44
CA GLY A 42 9.76 -2.77 1.44
C GLY A 42 11.00 -1.97 1.82
N THR A 43 10.77 -0.80 2.40
CA THR A 43 11.83 0.10 2.89
C THR A 43 11.90 0.04 4.42
N VAL A 44 13.10 -0.10 4.95
CA VAL A 44 13.36 -0.07 6.40
C VAL A 44 13.18 1.35 6.92
N MET A 45 12.17 1.53 7.79
CA MET A 45 11.87 2.82 8.44
C MET A 45 12.30 2.86 9.90
N VAL A 46 12.46 1.69 10.52
CA VAL A 46 12.97 1.55 11.88
C VAL A 46 14.04 0.47 11.84
N PRO A 47 15.31 0.81 12.10
CA PRO A 47 16.38 -0.18 12.11
C PRO A 47 16.18 -1.22 13.22
N PRO A 48 16.87 -2.36 13.18
CA PRO A 48 16.70 -3.40 14.18
C PRO A 48 16.81 -2.89 15.60
N LYS A 49 15.75 -3.07 16.39
CA LYS A 49 15.68 -2.65 17.81
C LYS A 49 14.99 -3.72 18.65
N GLY A 50 15.30 -3.73 19.96
CA GLY A 50 14.57 -4.54 20.94
C GLY A 50 13.26 -3.86 21.34
N VAL A 51 12.18 -4.62 21.35
CA VAL A 51 10.85 -4.19 21.81
C VAL A 51 10.29 -5.19 22.82
N THR A 52 9.25 -4.78 23.55
CA THR A 52 8.48 -5.69 24.40
C THR A 52 7.46 -6.48 23.58
N ASP A 53 7.03 -7.62 24.10
CA ASP A 53 6.10 -8.52 23.40
C ASP A 53 4.74 -7.87 23.13
N ASP A 54 4.35 -6.88 23.95
CA ASP A 54 3.09 -6.16 23.84
C ASP A 54 3.06 -5.16 22.68
N GLU A 55 4.24 -4.78 22.14
CA GLU A 55 4.36 -3.82 21.04
C GLU A 55 4.26 -4.46 19.65
N VAL A 56 4.20 -5.79 19.56
CA VAL A 56 4.23 -6.53 18.30
C VAL A 56 3.12 -7.58 18.21
N VAL A 57 2.58 -7.73 17.03
CA VAL A 57 1.58 -8.77 16.73
C VAL A 57 2.32 -10.07 16.40
N GLN A 58 2.12 -11.09 17.25
CA GLN A 58 2.65 -12.43 17.04
C GLN A 58 1.76 -13.27 16.08
N PRO A 59 2.30 -14.20 15.28
CA PRO A 59 3.74 -14.48 15.11
C PRO A 59 4.44 -13.49 14.17
N LEU A 60 5.64 -13.02 14.57
CA LEU A 60 6.48 -12.18 13.72
C LEU A 60 6.97 -12.98 12.51
N LYS A 61 6.71 -12.44 11.31
CA LYS A 61 7.28 -13.00 10.09
C LYS A 61 8.72 -12.52 9.91
N PRO A 62 9.61 -13.38 9.39
CA PRO A 62 11.00 -13.00 9.19
C PRO A 62 11.17 -12.13 7.93
N VAL A 63 12.19 -11.28 7.94
CA VAL A 63 12.77 -10.73 6.72
C VAL A 63 13.44 -11.88 5.96
N LEU A 64 13.10 -12.02 4.68
CA LEU A 64 13.68 -13.07 3.84
C LEU A 64 15.15 -12.75 3.55
N ARG A 65 15.42 -11.52 3.10
CA ARG A 65 16.77 -11.01 2.80
C ARG A 65 16.77 -9.50 2.58
N ALA A 66 17.94 -8.88 2.60
CA ALA A 66 18.11 -7.54 2.05
C ALA A 66 17.90 -7.55 0.52
N SER A 67 17.49 -6.42 -0.05
CA SER A 67 17.35 -6.28 -1.50
C SER A 67 18.72 -6.27 -2.19
N THR A 68 18.72 -6.73 -3.42
CA THR A 68 19.86 -6.63 -4.34
C THR A 68 19.59 -5.57 -5.40
N PRO A 69 20.62 -5.06 -6.12
CA PRO A 69 20.41 -4.16 -7.25
C PRO A 69 19.52 -4.74 -8.36
N GLU A 70 19.42 -6.06 -8.45
CA GLU A 70 18.51 -6.75 -9.38
C GLU A 70 17.05 -6.66 -8.91
N ASP A 71 16.83 -6.71 -7.61
CA ASP A 71 15.50 -6.52 -7.01
C ASP A 71 15.00 -5.08 -7.24
N ASP A 72 15.88 -4.09 -7.08
CA ASP A 72 15.55 -2.70 -7.32
C ASP A 72 15.14 -2.47 -8.80
N LYS A 73 15.84 -3.10 -9.74
CA LYS A 73 15.47 -3.10 -11.16
C LYS A 73 14.14 -3.81 -11.41
N THR A 74 13.89 -4.90 -10.69
CA THR A 74 12.62 -5.65 -10.80
C THR A 74 11.46 -4.79 -10.29
N GLU A 75 11.63 -4.11 -9.18
CA GLU A 75 10.64 -3.18 -8.63
C GLU A 75 10.34 -2.03 -9.62
N GLN A 76 11.37 -1.44 -10.22
CA GLN A 76 11.18 -0.41 -11.25
C GLN A 76 10.39 -0.93 -12.46
N LYS A 77 10.72 -2.12 -12.96
CA LYS A 77 9.98 -2.76 -14.05
C LYS A 77 8.52 -3.05 -13.66
N ASN A 78 8.28 -3.46 -12.42
CA ASN A 78 6.92 -3.68 -11.92
C ASN A 78 6.13 -2.38 -11.94
N ARG A 79 6.69 -1.26 -11.49
CA ARG A 79 6.05 0.06 -11.55
C ARG A 79 5.73 0.52 -12.98
N GLU A 80 6.56 0.18 -13.95
CA GLU A 80 6.26 0.46 -15.37
C GLU A 80 5.09 -0.39 -15.87
N LYS A 81 5.08 -1.70 -15.53
CA LYS A 81 3.97 -2.61 -15.84
C LYS A 81 2.66 -2.17 -15.17
N GLU A 82 2.72 -1.69 -13.94
CA GLU A 82 1.57 -1.16 -13.19
C GLU A 82 0.91 0.02 -13.92
N ARG A 83 1.72 0.95 -14.43
CA ARG A 83 1.22 2.09 -15.23
C ARG A 83 0.51 1.62 -16.51
N GLN A 84 1.03 0.59 -17.16
CA GLN A 84 0.40 0.00 -18.35
C GLN A 84 -0.88 -0.76 -17.97
N ALA A 85 -0.83 -1.54 -16.88
CA ALA A 85 -1.97 -2.28 -16.36
C ALA A 85 -3.11 -1.34 -15.93
N TYR A 86 -2.78 -0.19 -15.33
CA TYR A 86 -3.75 0.83 -14.98
C TYR A 86 -4.51 1.34 -16.20
N LYS A 87 -3.82 1.72 -17.27
CA LYS A 87 -4.44 2.20 -18.51
C LYS A 87 -5.34 1.14 -19.14
N THR A 88 -4.83 -0.08 -19.27
CA THR A 88 -5.60 -1.20 -19.83
C THR A 88 -6.85 -1.50 -18.99
N CYS A 89 -6.73 -1.50 -17.66
CA CYS A 89 -7.88 -1.71 -16.79
C CYS A 89 -8.93 -0.59 -16.94
N GLN A 90 -8.49 0.67 -17.04
CA GLN A 90 -9.37 1.81 -17.25
C GLN A 90 -10.17 1.70 -18.55
N GLU A 91 -9.53 1.31 -19.65
CA GLU A 91 -10.19 1.06 -20.94
C GLU A 91 -11.22 -0.07 -20.83
N LYS A 92 -10.89 -1.15 -20.12
CA LYS A 92 -11.80 -2.28 -19.90
C LYS A 92 -13.00 -1.90 -19.02
N ILE A 93 -12.80 -1.11 -17.97
CA ILE A 93 -13.89 -0.57 -17.12
C ILE A 93 -14.88 0.21 -18.00
N GLN A 94 -14.38 1.08 -18.88
CA GLN A 94 -15.21 1.85 -19.81
C GLN A 94 -15.96 0.93 -20.79
N LYS A 95 -15.28 -0.07 -21.38
CA LYS A 95 -15.89 -1.04 -22.27
C LYS A 95 -17.03 -1.82 -21.62
N HIS A 96 -16.84 -2.23 -20.36
CA HIS A 96 -17.86 -2.94 -19.59
C HIS A 96 -18.91 -2.00 -18.96
N LYS A 97 -18.79 -0.68 -19.17
CA LYS A 97 -19.71 0.36 -18.64
C LYS A 97 -19.94 0.26 -17.12
N LEU A 98 -18.89 -0.06 -16.37
CA LEU A 98 -18.96 -0.19 -14.92
C LEU A 98 -18.84 1.19 -14.25
N ASN A 99 -19.76 1.48 -13.31
CA ASN A 99 -19.71 2.72 -12.53
C ASN A 99 -18.75 2.57 -11.36
N MET A 100 -17.46 2.53 -11.68
CA MET A 100 -16.37 2.45 -10.71
C MET A 100 -15.19 3.31 -11.16
N LYS A 101 -14.47 3.86 -10.19
CA LYS A 101 -13.28 4.67 -10.43
C LYS A 101 -12.04 3.86 -10.05
N LEU A 102 -11.19 3.55 -11.01
CA LEU A 102 -9.91 2.91 -10.76
C LEU A 102 -8.97 3.91 -10.05
N VAL A 103 -8.34 3.50 -8.98
CA VAL A 103 -7.44 4.33 -8.17
C VAL A 103 -5.99 3.94 -8.41
N GLU A 104 -5.67 2.64 -8.35
CA GLU A 104 -4.30 2.15 -8.46
C GLU A 104 -4.27 0.71 -8.99
N ALA A 105 -3.15 0.35 -9.62
CA ALA A 105 -2.80 -1.02 -9.98
C ALA A 105 -1.45 -1.37 -9.33
N GLU A 106 -1.33 -2.54 -8.71
CA GLU A 106 -0.16 -2.97 -7.96
C GLU A 106 0.17 -4.42 -8.27
N TYR A 107 1.40 -4.70 -8.72
CA TYR A 107 1.92 -6.06 -8.82
C TYR A 107 2.52 -6.49 -7.47
N THR A 108 2.33 -7.74 -7.08
CA THR A 108 3.21 -8.34 -6.07
C THR A 108 4.62 -8.43 -6.61
N PHE A 109 5.63 -8.35 -5.74
CA PHE A 109 7.03 -8.34 -6.16
C PHE A 109 7.41 -9.54 -7.04
N ASP A 110 6.82 -10.70 -6.75
CA ASP A 110 6.99 -11.95 -7.52
C ASP A 110 6.15 -12.02 -8.82
N ASN A 111 5.39 -10.98 -9.14
CA ASN A 111 4.46 -10.88 -10.27
C ASN A 111 3.37 -11.97 -10.31
N ASN A 112 3.11 -12.68 -9.22
CA ASN A 112 2.11 -13.74 -9.16
C ASN A 112 0.68 -13.20 -9.05
N LYS A 113 0.52 -11.95 -8.64
CA LYS A 113 -0.78 -11.28 -8.52
C LYS A 113 -0.71 -9.86 -9.03
N LEU A 114 -1.83 -9.41 -9.59
CA LEU A 114 -2.08 -8.01 -9.95
C LEU A 114 -3.36 -7.55 -9.24
N LEU A 115 -3.19 -6.57 -8.36
CA LEU A 115 -4.26 -5.98 -7.58
C LEU A 115 -4.70 -4.67 -8.23
N PHE A 116 -6.01 -4.47 -8.32
CA PHE A 116 -6.59 -3.20 -8.74
C PHE A 116 -7.43 -2.64 -7.59
N TYR A 117 -7.13 -1.43 -7.18
CA TYR A 117 -7.86 -0.70 -6.15
C TYR A 117 -8.85 0.25 -6.83
N PHE A 118 -10.10 0.24 -6.38
CA PHE A 118 -11.13 1.08 -6.95
C PHE A 118 -12.09 1.60 -5.89
N THR A 119 -12.78 2.71 -6.20
CA THR A 119 -13.92 3.23 -5.44
C THR A 119 -15.19 3.11 -6.26
N ALA A 120 -16.33 2.91 -5.58
CA ALA A 120 -17.66 2.89 -6.18
C ALA A 120 -18.72 3.19 -5.11
N ASP A 121 -19.84 3.77 -5.53
CA ASP A 121 -20.95 4.15 -4.64
C ASP A 121 -21.78 2.95 -4.14
N GLY A 122 -21.52 1.75 -4.65
CA GLY A 122 -22.25 0.55 -4.30
C GLY A 122 -21.52 -0.72 -4.67
N ARG A 123 -22.25 -1.84 -4.66
CA ARG A 123 -21.72 -3.13 -5.05
C ARG A 123 -21.67 -3.24 -6.58
N ILE A 124 -20.49 -3.51 -7.12
CA ILE A 124 -20.24 -3.67 -8.54
C ILE A 124 -20.09 -5.15 -8.89
N ASP A 125 -20.73 -5.60 -9.96
CA ASP A 125 -20.47 -6.91 -10.56
C ASP A 125 -19.34 -6.80 -11.57
N PHE A 126 -18.16 -7.20 -11.17
CA PHE A 126 -16.94 -7.14 -11.98
C PHE A 126 -16.47 -8.50 -12.51
N ARG A 127 -17.30 -9.54 -12.49
CA ARG A 127 -16.91 -10.92 -12.90
C ARG A 127 -16.40 -10.97 -14.33
N GLU A 128 -17.09 -10.30 -15.27
CA GLU A 128 -16.67 -10.26 -16.67
C GLU A 128 -15.40 -9.41 -16.87
N LEU A 129 -15.25 -8.31 -16.12
CA LEU A 129 -14.03 -7.51 -16.12
C LEU A 129 -12.82 -8.33 -15.64
N VAL A 130 -12.97 -9.13 -14.57
CA VAL A 130 -11.89 -10.00 -14.06
C VAL A 130 -11.46 -11.02 -15.10
N LYS A 131 -12.41 -11.67 -15.79
CA LYS A 131 -12.10 -12.62 -16.86
C LYS A 131 -11.34 -11.96 -18.02
N ASP A 132 -11.79 -10.76 -18.42
CA ASP A 132 -11.16 -10.01 -19.50
C ASP A 132 -9.74 -9.57 -19.11
N LEU A 133 -9.53 -9.06 -17.89
CA LEU A 133 -8.21 -8.70 -17.38
C LEU A 133 -7.29 -9.93 -17.24
N ALA A 134 -7.80 -11.05 -16.71
CA ALA A 134 -7.02 -12.28 -16.57
C ALA A 134 -6.54 -12.82 -17.93
N SER A 135 -7.35 -12.68 -18.99
CA SER A 135 -6.96 -13.09 -20.34
C SER A 135 -5.81 -12.24 -20.91
N VAL A 136 -5.77 -10.94 -20.53
CA VAL A 136 -4.73 -10.00 -21.00
C VAL A 136 -3.43 -10.19 -20.22
N PHE A 137 -3.51 -10.20 -18.88
CA PHE A 137 -2.30 -10.19 -18.03
C PHE A 137 -1.76 -11.58 -17.70
N ARG A 138 -2.55 -12.64 -17.93
CA ARG A 138 -2.20 -14.05 -17.65
C ARG A 138 -1.66 -14.24 -16.22
N THR A 139 -2.21 -13.49 -15.28
CA THR A 139 -1.81 -13.45 -13.87
C THR A 139 -3.08 -13.45 -13.01
N ARG A 140 -2.97 -13.79 -11.74
CA ARG A 140 -4.11 -13.74 -10.81
C ARG A 140 -4.52 -12.30 -10.58
N ILE A 141 -5.77 -11.97 -10.93
CA ILE A 141 -6.35 -10.63 -10.77
C ILE A 141 -7.14 -10.57 -9.46
N GLU A 142 -6.88 -9.55 -8.65
CA GLU A 142 -7.68 -9.21 -7.49
C GLU A 142 -8.20 -7.78 -7.61
N LEU A 143 -9.51 -7.59 -7.51
CA LEU A 143 -10.17 -6.28 -7.46
C LEU A 143 -10.56 -5.97 -6.01
N ARG A 144 -10.10 -4.84 -5.49
CA ARG A 144 -10.35 -4.39 -4.11
C ARG A 144 -11.04 -3.05 -4.10
N GLN A 145 -12.25 -3.03 -3.57
CA GLN A 145 -12.93 -1.77 -3.29
C GLN A 145 -12.31 -1.14 -2.05
N ILE A 146 -11.98 0.14 -2.15
CA ILE A 146 -11.42 0.95 -1.07
C ILE A 146 -12.34 2.14 -0.76
N GLY A 147 -12.20 2.69 0.44
CA GLY A 147 -12.93 3.89 0.83
C GLY A 147 -12.31 5.17 0.27
N VAL A 148 -13.09 6.25 0.18
CA VAL A 148 -12.62 7.56 -0.33
C VAL A 148 -11.41 8.12 0.43
N ARG A 149 -11.24 7.78 1.71
CA ARG A 149 -10.07 8.19 2.48
C ARG A 149 -8.80 7.45 2.03
N ASP A 150 -8.90 6.15 1.75
CA ASP A 150 -7.77 5.37 1.25
C ASP A 150 -7.44 5.78 -0.18
N GLU A 151 -8.44 6.11 -1.00
CA GLU A 151 -8.24 6.77 -2.29
C GLU A 151 -7.43 8.06 -2.15
N THR A 152 -7.84 8.92 -1.21
CA THR A 152 -7.15 10.20 -0.95
C THR A 152 -5.70 9.98 -0.48
N LYS A 153 -5.45 8.95 0.33
CA LYS A 153 -4.08 8.57 0.73
C LYS A 153 -3.21 8.15 -0.45
N ILE A 154 -3.77 7.44 -1.41
CA ILE A 154 -3.06 6.94 -2.59
C ILE A 154 -2.78 8.08 -3.57
N LEU A 155 -3.81 8.83 -3.93
CA LEU A 155 -3.71 9.89 -4.94
C LEU A 155 -3.00 11.16 -4.44
N GLY A 156 -3.06 11.40 -3.13
CA GLY A 156 -2.56 12.65 -2.55
C GLY A 156 -3.46 13.84 -2.88
N GLY A 157 -2.88 15.01 -2.78
CA GLY A 157 -3.54 16.28 -3.07
C GLY A 157 -3.08 17.39 -2.14
N VAL A 158 -3.66 18.58 -2.29
CA VAL A 158 -3.37 19.76 -1.47
C VAL A 158 -4.56 20.03 -0.56
N GLY A 159 -4.28 20.22 0.73
CA GLY A 159 -5.28 20.61 1.73
C GLY A 159 -5.64 22.10 1.64
N ILE A 160 -6.70 22.50 2.33
CA ILE A 160 -7.12 23.91 2.44
C ILE A 160 -6.03 24.82 3.05
N CYS A 161 -5.06 24.23 3.75
CA CYS A 161 -3.91 24.93 4.34
C CYS A 161 -2.76 25.15 3.33
N GLY A 162 -2.90 24.74 2.05
CA GLY A 162 -1.89 24.88 1.01
C GLY A 162 -0.73 23.85 1.10
N ARG A 163 -0.79 22.89 2.04
CA ARG A 163 0.19 21.81 2.17
C ARG A 163 -0.34 20.51 1.58
N GLU A 164 0.55 19.58 1.26
CA GLU A 164 0.15 18.22 0.92
C GLU A 164 -0.69 17.60 2.03
N LEU A 165 -1.65 16.75 1.64
CA LEU A 165 -2.55 16.08 2.59
C LEU A 165 -1.76 15.26 3.61
N CYS A 166 -2.02 15.50 4.89
CA CYS A 166 -1.37 14.79 6.01
C CYS A 166 -1.52 13.27 5.89
N CYS A 167 -2.67 12.79 5.42
CA CYS A 167 -2.93 11.36 5.22
C CYS A 167 -2.09 10.75 4.08
N HIS A 168 -1.59 11.56 3.16
CA HIS A 168 -0.71 11.12 2.08
C HIS A 168 0.77 11.14 2.51
N THR A 169 1.15 12.04 3.42
CA THR A 169 2.55 12.28 3.79
C THR A 169 2.99 11.54 5.05
N PHE A 170 2.34 11.77 6.21
CA PHE A 170 2.82 11.25 7.49
C PHE A 170 1.75 10.59 8.38
N LEU A 171 0.44 10.88 8.19
CA LEU A 171 -0.62 10.22 8.97
C LEU A 171 -0.96 8.86 8.37
N SER A 172 -0.25 7.83 8.78
CA SER A 172 -0.48 6.46 8.31
C SER A 172 -1.77 5.83 8.84
N GLU A 173 -2.21 6.25 10.03
CA GLU A 173 -3.41 5.72 10.69
C GLU A 173 -4.51 6.78 10.76
N PHE A 174 -5.75 6.30 10.93
CA PHE A 174 -6.87 7.17 11.16
C PHE A 174 -6.86 7.68 12.60
N ALA A 175 -6.56 8.98 12.76
CA ALA A 175 -6.73 9.68 14.02
C ALA A 175 -8.06 10.43 14.00
N PRO A 176 -9.08 10.00 14.76
CA PRO A 176 -10.36 10.72 14.82
C PRO A 176 -10.15 12.04 15.54
N VAL A 177 -10.68 13.12 14.96
CA VAL A 177 -10.72 14.46 15.59
C VAL A 177 -12.11 14.70 16.13
N SER A 178 -12.22 14.95 17.45
CA SER A 178 -13.49 15.31 18.07
C SER A 178 -13.75 16.82 17.96
N ILE A 179 -15.03 17.20 18.01
CA ILE A 179 -15.44 18.62 18.07
C ILE A 179 -14.79 19.33 19.27
N LYS A 180 -14.62 18.63 20.39
CA LYS A 180 -13.94 19.16 21.58
C LYS A 180 -12.51 19.57 21.27
N MET A 181 -11.74 18.71 20.61
CA MET A 181 -10.35 19.00 20.21
C MET A 181 -10.27 20.19 19.24
N ALA A 182 -11.22 20.30 18.30
CA ALA A 182 -11.25 21.43 17.38
C ALA A 182 -11.55 22.76 18.13
N LYS A 183 -12.48 22.75 19.09
CA LYS A 183 -12.77 23.92 19.94
C LYS A 183 -11.59 24.35 20.81
N GLU A 184 -10.89 23.40 21.40
CA GLU A 184 -9.68 23.66 22.21
C GLU A 184 -8.56 24.34 21.41
N GLN A 185 -8.52 24.10 20.10
CA GLN A 185 -7.58 24.71 19.16
C GLN A 185 -8.11 25.98 18.48
N ASN A 186 -9.26 26.49 18.90
CA ASN A 186 -9.95 27.65 18.27
C ASN A 186 -10.17 27.48 16.76
N LEU A 187 -10.39 26.26 16.29
CA LEU A 187 -10.66 25.99 14.89
C LEU A 187 -12.13 26.27 14.56
N SER A 188 -12.37 26.86 13.38
CA SER A 188 -13.72 27.00 12.84
C SER A 188 -14.33 25.61 12.63
N LEU A 189 -15.60 25.46 13.02
CA LEU A 189 -16.36 24.22 12.84
C LEU A 189 -17.16 24.23 11.50
N ASN A 190 -17.05 25.28 10.73
CA ASN A 190 -17.71 25.43 9.43
C ASN A 190 -16.81 24.88 8.32
#